data_1bd6c8358d93ea4891b27eb74c322099
#
_entry.id   1bd6c8358d93ea4891b27eb74c322099
#
_cell.length_a   1.000
_cell.length_b   1.000
_cell.length_c   1.000
_cell.angle_alpha   90.00
_cell.angle_beta   90.00
_cell.angle_gamma   90.00
#
_symmetry.space_group_name_H-M   'P 1'
#
loop_
_entity.id
_entity.type
_entity.pdbx_description
1 polymer ?
#
loop_
_entity_poly.entity_id
_entity_poly.type
_entity_poly.pdbx_seq_one_letter_code
_entity_poly.pdbx_strand_id
1 'polypeptide(L)'
;MSACYADTDGYVTNAEIEHYGRRARGGASVIVTENAAISTSGRQLPRQTMVSDERYLPGLTKLASAIHDGGALAILQIVHAGRYAGPWDEYEARRRLAPTALEFPLLPGRRVTPQEITPDEIFTVIEDF
;
A
#
# COMPACT_ATOMS: atom_id res chain seq x y z
N MET A 1 -4.74 5.91 -4.01
CA MET A 1 -5.26 6.70 -2.86
C MET A 1 -5.28 5.79 -1.65
N SER A 2 -4.85 6.25 -0.50
CA SER A 2 -4.76 5.43 0.71
C SER A 2 -5.95 5.69 1.62
N ALA A 3 -6.71 4.65 1.94
CA ALA A 3 -7.85 4.71 2.88
C ALA A 3 -7.40 4.51 4.33
N CYS A 4 -6.29 3.82 4.53
CA CYS A 4 -5.65 3.55 5.82
C CYS A 4 -6.58 2.85 6.83
N TYR A 5 -7.35 1.87 6.36
CA TYR A 5 -8.24 1.08 7.21
C TYR A 5 -7.66 -0.30 7.59
N ALA A 6 -6.53 -0.70 7.05
CA ALA A 6 -5.82 -1.89 7.52
C ALA A 6 -5.39 -1.75 8.98
N ASP A 7 -5.02 -2.84 9.63
CA ASP A 7 -4.36 -2.77 10.94
C ASP A 7 -2.88 -2.34 10.80
N THR A 8 -2.17 -2.25 11.92
CA THR A 8 -0.76 -1.84 11.95
C THR A 8 0.17 -2.82 11.24
N ASP A 9 -0.23 -4.09 11.13
CA ASP A 9 0.54 -5.13 10.45
C ASP A 9 0.18 -5.28 8.97
N GLY A 10 -0.84 -4.52 8.51
CA GLY A 10 -1.26 -4.49 7.11
C GLY A 10 -2.36 -5.48 6.75
N TYR A 11 -2.99 -6.13 7.74
CA TYR A 11 -4.13 -6.99 7.47
C TYR A 11 -5.41 -6.18 7.21
N VAL A 12 -6.19 -6.66 6.26
CA VAL A 12 -7.53 -6.12 5.96
C VAL A 12 -8.42 -6.21 7.19
N THR A 13 -9.05 -5.11 7.57
CA THR A 13 -9.98 -5.03 8.70
C THR A 13 -11.44 -5.06 8.25
N ASN A 14 -12.35 -5.30 9.21
CA ASN A 14 -13.78 -5.19 8.94
C ASN A 14 -14.19 -3.77 8.52
N ALA A 15 -13.49 -2.74 9.01
CA ALA A 15 -13.72 -1.35 8.60
C ALA A 15 -13.40 -1.13 7.12
N GLU A 16 -12.34 -1.74 6.62
CA GLU A 16 -11.96 -1.69 5.21
C GLU A 16 -12.97 -2.44 4.33
N ILE A 17 -13.36 -3.66 4.73
CA ILE A 17 -14.38 -4.46 4.04
C ILE A 17 -15.69 -3.69 3.92
N GLU A 18 -16.18 -3.09 5.02
CA GLU A 18 -17.41 -2.30 5.02
C GLU A 18 -17.27 -1.03 4.19
N HIS A 19 -16.11 -0.37 4.22
CA HIS A 19 -15.83 0.83 3.43
C HIS A 19 -16.04 0.59 1.94
N TYR A 20 -15.47 -0.49 1.39
CA TYR A 20 -15.58 -0.82 -0.03
C TYR A 20 -16.91 -1.51 -0.36
N GLY A 21 -17.39 -2.43 0.47
CA GLY A 21 -18.67 -3.10 0.29
C GLY A 21 -19.85 -2.12 0.25
N ARG A 22 -19.83 -1.08 1.09
CA ARG A 22 -20.86 -0.02 1.07
C ARG A 22 -20.88 0.75 -0.26
N ARG A 23 -19.72 1.02 -0.85
CA ARG A 23 -19.61 1.69 -2.16
C ARG A 23 -20.12 0.80 -3.29
N ALA A 24 -19.81 -0.48 -3.26
CA ALA A 24 -20.32 -1.46 -4.21
C ALA A 24 -21.86 -1.51 -4.15
N ARG A 25 -22.44 -1.69 -2.97
CA ARG A 25 -23.89 -1.66 -2.75
C ARG A 25 -24.55 -0.33 -3.13
N GLY A 26 -23.80 0.76 -3.09
CA GLY A 26 -24.23 2.09 -3.54
C GLY A 26 -24.25 2.29 -5.07
N GLY A 27 -23.93 1.24 -5.85
CA GLY A 27 -24.04 1.27 -7.32
C GLY A 27 -22.72 1.57 -8.06
N ALA A 28 -21.59 1.51 -7.39
CA ALA A 28 -20.30 1.57 -8.10
C ALA A 28 -20.12 0.30 -8.92
N SER A 29 -19.81 0.44 -10.21
CA SER A 29 -19.60 -0.71 -11.11
C SER A 29 -18.20 -1.31 -10.98
N VAL A 30 -17.22 -0.49 -10.62
CA VAL A 30 -15.82 -0.87 -10.44
C VAL A 30 -15.27 -0.18 -9.19
N ILE A 31 -14.54 -0.92 -8.38
CA ILE A 31 -13.84 -0.40 -7.22
C ILE A 31 -12.36 -0.73 -7.34
N VAL A 32 -11.53 0.30 -7.38
CA VAL A 32 -10.08 0.18 -7.19
C VAL A 32 -9.80 0.39 -5.71
N THR A 33 -9.22 -0.61 -5.05
CA THR A 33 -8.88 -0.51 -3.62
C THR A 33 -7.77 0.50 -3.39
N GLU A 34 -7.46 0.77 -2.13
CA GLU A 34 -6.26 1.55 -1.80
C GLU A 34 -4.99 0.85 -2.34
N ASN A 35 -3.93 1.62 -2.42
CA ASN A 35 -2.61 1.13 -2.81
C ASN A 35 -2.07 0.16 -1.74
N ALA A 36 -2.13 -1.14 -2.01
CA ALA A 36 -1.58 -2.18 -1.18
C ALA A 36 -0.06 -2.33 -1.40
N ALA A 37 0.72 -2.39 -0.33
CA ALA A 37 2.17 -2.46 -0.42
C ALA A 37 2.64 -3.89 -0.71
N ILE A 38 3.50 -4.03 -1.73
CA ILE A 38 4.07 -5.31 -2.17
C ILE A 38 5.20 -5.80 -1.26
N SER A 39 5.80 -4.92 -0.47
CA SER A 39 6.88 -5.25 0.47
C SER A 39 6.88 -4.28 1.65
N THR A 40 7.53 -4.70 2.74
CA THR A 40 7.74 -3.83 3.91
C THR A 40 8.58 -2.60 3.55
N SER A 41 9.57 -2.75 2.67
CA SER A 41 10.42 -1.66 2.20
C SER A 41 9.66 -0.65 1.34
N GLY A 42 8.62 -1.11 0.63
CA GLY A 42 7.76 -0.27 -0.21
C GLY A 42 6.55 0.31 0.50
N ARG A 43 6.31 -0.02 1.77
CA ARG A 43 5.16 0.47 2.53
C ARG A 43 5.30 1.95 2.86
N GLN A 44 4.24 2.72 2.63
CA GLN A 44 4.21 4.16 2.85
C GLN A 44 3.61 4.57 4.19
N LEU A 45 2.50 3.96 4.59
CA LEU A 45 1.68 4.38 5.72
C LEU A 45 1.51 3.27 6.77
N PRO A 46 1.38 3.61 8.07
CA PRO A 46 1.29 2.61 9.15
C PRO A 46 0.11 1.65 9.02
N ARG A 47 -1.01 2.11 8.47
CA ARG A 47 -2.24 1.32 8.30
C ARG A 47 -2.59 1.08 6.83
N GLN A 48 -1.59 0.91 6.01
CA GLN A 48 -1.72 0.54 4.60
C GLN A 48 -1.84 -0.97 4.48
N THR A 49 -2.76 -1.43 3.63
CA THR A 49 -2.92 -2.85 3.30
C THR A 49 -1.64 -3.42 2.70
N MET A 50 -1.30 -4.65 3.09
CA MET A 50 -0.14 -5.39 2.58
C MET A 50 -0.59 -6.55 1.70
N VAL A 51 0.26 -6.88 0.69
CA VAL A 51 0.05 -8.03 -0.23
C VAL A 51 1.33 -8.84 -0.44
N SER A 52 2.34 -8.61 0.36
CA SER A 52 3.69 -9.17 0.22
C SER A 52 3.82 -10.66 0.57
N ASP A 53 2.75 -11.30 1.05
CA ASP A 53 2.83 -12.67 1.60
C ASP A 53 1.44 -13.31 1.56
N GLU A 54 1.39 -14.65 1.44
CA GLU A 54 0.14 -15.42 1.43
C GLU A 54 -0.70 -15.26 2.70
N ARG A 55 -0.11 -14.88 3.82
CA ARG A 55 -0.82 -14.59 5.08
C ARG A 55 -1.87 -13.49 4.96
N TYR A 56 -1.76 -12.61 3.96
CA TYR A 56 -2.73 -11.53 3.71
C TYR A 56 -3.92 -11.98 2.87
N LEU A 57 -3.82 -13.11 2.15
CA LEU A 57 -4.87 -13.63 1.25
C LEU A 57 -6.25 -13.79 1.92
N PRO A 58 -6.39 -14.32 3.16
CA PRO A 58 -7.71 -14.46 3.78
C PRO A 58 -8.46 -13.14 3.94
N GLY A 59 -7.75 -12.06 4.27
CA GLY A 59 -8.34 -10.72 4.38
C GLY A 59 -8.70 -10.13 3.01
N LEU A 60 -7.81 -10.24 2.06
CA LEU A 60 -8.01 -9.78 0.68
C LEU A 60 -9.17 -10.53 0.00
N THR A 61 -9.32 -11.83 0.24
CA THR A 61 -10.44 -12.63 -0.26
C THR A 61 -11.77 -12.11 0.29
N LYS A 62 -11.85 -11.82 1.59
CA LYS A 62 -13.07 -11.24 2.20
C LYS A 62 -13.39 -9.88 1.62
N LEU A 63 -12.38 -9.04 1.40
CA LEU A 63 -12.53 -7.73 0.79
C LEU A 63 -13.08 -7.82 -0.64
N ALA A 64 -12.48 -8.68 -1.47
CA ALA A 64 -12.94 -8.92 -2.84
C ALA A 64 -14.37 -9.46 -2.86
N SER A 65 -14.71 -10.44 -2.00
CA SER A 65 -16.06 -10.97 -1.88
C SER A 65 -17.08 -9.89 -1.52
N ALA A 66 -16.79 -9.03 -0.56
CA ALA A 66 -17.70 -7.95 -0.17
C ALA A 66 -17.95 -6.92 -1.30
N ILE A 67 -16.96 -6.70 -2.16
CA ILE A 67 -17.10 -5.85 -3.34
C ILE A 67 -17.97 -6.54 -4.40
N HIS A 68 -17.70 -7.82 -4.68
CA HIS A 68 -18.46 -8.61 -5.65
C HIS A 68 -19.91 -8.81 -5.22
N ASP A 69 -20.17 -9.12 -3.95
CA ASP A 69 -21.51 -9.26 -3.37
C ASP A 69 -22.31 -7.96 -3.46
N GLY A 70 -21.62 -6.81 -3.46
CA GLY A 70 -22.21 -5.50 -3.72
C GLY A 70 -22.49 -5.19 -5.19
N GLY A 71 -22.11 -6.08 -6.13
CA GLY A 71 -22.34 -5.95 -7.56
C GLY A 71 -21.24 -5.21 -8.33
N ALA A 72 -20.08 -4.97 -7.74
CA ALA A 72 -18.96 -4.27 -8.37
C ALA A 72 -17.82 -5.22 -8.78
N LEU A 73 -17.02 -4.82 -9.77
CA LEU A 73 -15.73 -5.44 -10.03
C LEU A 73 -14.69 -4.90 -9.04
N ALA A 74 -13.82 -5.77 -8.53
CA ALA A 74 -12.72 -5.42 -7.63
C ALA A 74 -11.40 -5.37 -8.40
N ILE A 75 -10.66 -4.28 -8.25
CA ILE A 75 -9.29 -4.10 -8.75
C ILE A 75 -8.40 -3.79 -7.56
N LEU A 76 -7.37 -4.62 -7.33
CA LEU A 76 -6.35 -4.35 -6.33
C LEU A 76 -5.29 -3.43 -6.93
N GLN A 77 -5.08 -2.26 -6.32
CA GLN A 77 -3.96 -1.39 -6.67
C GLN A 77 -2.74 -1.83 -5.84
N ILE A 78 -1.63 -2.20 -6.49
CA ILE A 78 -0.39 -2.57 -5.83
C ILE A 78 0.65 -1.45 -5.96
N VAL A 79 1.55 -1.31 -4.98
CA VAL A 79 2.51 -0.21 -4.94
C VAL A 79 3.80 -0.56 -4.22
N HIS A 80 4.90 0.01 -4.72
CA HIS A 80 6.11 0.27 -3.96
C HIS A 80 6.32 1.78 -3.87
N ALA A 81 6.33 2.36 -2.66
CA ALA A 81 6.31 3.81 -2.47
C ALA A 81 7.66 4.51 -2.75
N GLY A 82 8.73 3.74 -2.93
CA GLY A 82 10.05 4.27 -3.28
C GLY A 82 10.53 5.31 -2.27
N ARG A 83 10.87 6.52 -2.74
CA ARG A 83 11.33 7.61 -1.86
C ARG A 83 10.30 8.07 -0.82
N TYR A 84 9.04 7.74 -0.99
CA TYR A 84 7.97 8.03 -0.02
C TYR A 84 7.69 6.88 0.94
N ALA A 85 8.45 5.78 0.87
CA ALA A 85 8.30 4.65 1.78
C ALA A 85 8.60 5.03 3.24
N GLY A 86 8.01 4.27 4.16
CA GLY A 86 8.18 4.41 5.61
C GLY A 86 7.07 5.19 6.30
N PRO A 87 6.63 4.69 7.48
CA PRO A 87 5.69 5.39 8.35
C PRO A 87 6.19 6.79 8.69
N TRP A 88 5.27 7.71 8.92
CA TRP A 88 5.58 9.12 9.18
C TRP A 88 6.36 9.37 10.47
N ASP A 89 6.25 8.45 11.43
CA ASP A 89 6.89 8.46 12.76
C ASP A 89 8.27 7.78 12.81
N GLU A 90 8.57 6.91 11.82
CA GLU A 90 9.84 6.17 11.74
C GLU A 90 10.75 6.65 10.59
N TYR A 91 10.63 7.89 10.19
CA TYR A 91 11.26 8.43 8.99
C TYR A 91 12.77 8.24 8.91
N GLU A 92 13.46 8.27 10.02
CA GLU A 92 14.92 8.21 10.05
C GLU A 92 15.45 6.79 10.02
N ALA A 93 14.63 5.81 10.44
CA ALA A 93 15.04 4.42 10.56
C ALA A 93 14.87 3.58 9.27
N ARG A 94 14.09 4.06 8.29
CA ARG A 94 13.82 3.29 7.07
C ARG A 94 14.59 3.78 5.86
N ARG A 95 15.19 2.83 5.17
CA ARG A 95 15.83 3.03 3.89
C ARG A 95 14.79 3.34 2.81
N ARG A 96 14.84 4.54 2.23
CA ARG A 96 14.01 4.95 1.09
C ARG A 96 14.81 4.80 -0.19
N LEU A 97 14.25 4.10 -1.17
CA LEU A 97 14.92 3.84 -2.43
C LEU A 97 14.40 4.79 -3.52
N ALA A 98 15.29 5.32 -4.32
CA ALA A 98 14.96 6.12 -5.50
C ALA A 98 16.01 5.90 -6.59
N PRO A 99 15.72 6.22 -7.85
CA PRO A 99 16.72 6.12 -8.93
C PRO A 99 17.95 7.01 -8.73
N THR A 100 17.84 8.02 -7.87
CA THR A 100 18.94 8.93 -7.52
C THR A 100 18.79 9.47 -6.10
N ALA A 101 19.90 9.75 -5.44
CA ALA A 101 19.95 10.31 -4.09
C ALA A 101 19.67 11.83 -4.06
N LEU A 102 18.58 12.26 -4.70
CA LEU A 102 18.19 13.65 -4.76
C LEU A 102 17.29 14.02 -3.57
N GLU A 103 17.72 15.01 -2.79
CA GLU A 103 16.93 15.53 -1.68
C GLU A 103 15.59 16.09 -2.16
N PHE A 104 14.50 15.77 -1.43
CA PHE A 104 13.17 16.25 -1.75
C PHE A 104 12.39 16.67 -0.48
N PRO A 105 11.39 17.56 -0.62
CA PRO A 105 10.51 17.92 0.49
C PRO A 105 9.53 16.77 0.75
N LEU A 106 9.58 16.21 1.95
CA LEU A 106 8.68 15.12 2.36
C LEU A 106 7.43 15.66 3.05
N LEU A 107 7.62 16.65 3.93
CA LEU A 107 6.59 17.37 4.68
C LEU A 107 6.98 18.85 4.74
N PRO A 108 6.03 19.76 5.08
CA PRO A 108 6.36 21.14 5.35
C PRO A 108 7.51 21.24 6.39
N GLY A 109 8.61 21.89 6.00
CA GLY A 109 9.79 22.05 6.84
C GLY A 109 10.69 20.83 7.00
N ARG A 110 10.37 19.69 6.38
CA ARG A 110 11.18 18.46 6.43
C ARG A 110 11.60 18.00 5.06
N ARG A 111 12.89 17.87 4.86
CA ARG A 111 13.52 17.33 3.64
C ARG A 111 14.23 16.02 3.97
N VAL A 112 14.27 15.13 3.01
CA VAL A 112 14.95 13.84 3.13
C VAL A 112 15.69 13.51 1.84
N THR A 113 16.80 12.79 1.98
CA THR A 113 17.57 12.28 0.86
C THR A 113 17.38 10.76 0.81
N PRO A 114 16.77 10.21 -0.24
CA PRO A 114 16.66 8.78 -0.43
C PRO A 114 18.03 8.18 -0.77
N GLN A 115 18.16 6.87 -0.64
CA GLN A 115 19.31 6.15 -1.15
C GLN A 115 19.07 5.77 -2.61
N GLU A 116 20.11 5.87 -3.43
CA GLU A 116 20.06 5.37 -4.78
C GLU A 116 19.90 3.85 -4.77
N ILE A 117 18.92 3.36 -5.55
CA ILE A 117 18.64 1.93 -5.68
C ILE A 117 19.71 1.27 -6.54
N THR A 118 20.24 0.15 -6.08
CA THR A 118 21.20 -0.65 -6.85
C THR A 118 20.49 -1.52 -7.90
N PRO A 119 21.20 -1.99 -8.95
CA PRO A 119 20.64 -2.91 -9.93
C PRO A 119 20.03 -4.17 -9.31
N ASP A 120 20.69 -4.78 -8.31
CA ASP A 120 20.18 -5.97 -7.64
C ASP A 120 18.87 -5.69 -6.86
N GLU A 121 18.76 -4.52 -6.24
CA GLU A 121 17.54 -4.10 -5.57
C GLU A 121 16.40 -3.80 -6.54
N ILE A 122 16.71 -3.34 -7.77
CA ILE A 122 15.69 -3.19 -8.81
C ILE A 122 15.08 -4.55 -9.14
N PHE A 123 15.90 -5.59 -9.30
CA PHE A 123 15.41 -6.94 -9.57
C PHE A 123 14.55 -7.45 -8.40
N THR A 124 14.98 -7.24 -7.14
CA THR A 124 14.18 -7.60 -5.97
C THR A 124 12.80 -6.91 -5.98
N VAL A 125 12.75 -5.61 -6.28
CA VAL A 125 11.46 -4.89 -6.37
C VAL A 125 10.60 -5.40 -7.51
N ILE A 126 11.18 -5.78 -8.65
CA ILE A 126 10.44 -6.40 -9.77
C ILE A 126 9.84 -7.74 -9.36
N GLU A 127 10.58 -8.56 -8.61
CA GLU A 127 10.11 -9.84 -8.10
C GLU A 127 9.01 -9.70 -7.04
N ASP A 128 9.02 -8.62 -6.27
CA ASP A 128 7.98 -8.30 -5.28
C ASP A 128 6.63 -7.93 -5.95
N PHE A 129 6.63 -7.42 -7.22
CA PHE A 129 5.44 -7.12 -8.02
C PHE A 129 4.83 -8.36 -8.65
#